data_6f3ee0b004af527bff4153a8b43ba930
#
_entry.id   6f3ee0b004af527bff4153a8b43ba930
#
_cell.length_a   1.000
_cell.length_b   1.000
_cell.length_c   1.000
_cell.angle_alpha   90.00
_cell.angle_beta   90.00
_cell.angle_gamma   90.00
#
_symmetry.space_group_name_H-M   'P 1'
#
loop_
_entity.id
_entity.type
_entity.pdbx_description
1 polymer ?
#
loop_
_entity_poly.entity_id
_entity_poly.type
_entity_poly.pdbx_seq_one_letter_code
_entity_poly.pdbx_strand_id
1 'polypeptide(L)'
;MSSFFSAKNWNRVFLYLLFIFSTFSIAGTDAAIAMLFLITLLHWFWERRLSQLENPFLWAILFFMATAVISGLLSEYDTEHLMALRTNWRLLLPVLLGVILADIDEDRLLWVFFGFVMLIAIYGIIQYFTGADWLRPADQSFATPYMSGANGENTVFHGKGNFTHHLTYGGFLLLCFPLLASLVFCSDWNPFTRLFAGAITILVLLAIGASLGRSIWLGTAVAGTILLFRLSPKIMLALTILVLAGGTYLYTQFSVPSFEIRPPTNRVEVIQQRFISGFMLKANQDRILMWETGIAAIKDHFWLGIGYNNDAEVMPKYRALIKERTGHRFNNNAATGVHNIYLQTWINYGLLGFLAYLSILFIFLGQSISTLFKTTRFSYENSILWGSIAGVCGFMVAGFFENNFRDGEVQAMLLILMGLSLRQRQKLNERIF
;
A
#
# COMPACT_ATOMS: atom_id res chain seq x y z
N MET A 1 -1.29 -4.30 42.60
CA MET A 1 -0.59 -3.28 41.77
C MET A 1 0.41 -3.89 40.77
N SER A 2 0.95 -5.08 40.99
CA SER A 2 1.94 -5.72 40.09
C SER A 2 1.42 -6.18 38.71
N SER A 3 0.12 -6.41 38.51
CA SER A 3 -0.44 -6.85 37.26
C SER A 3 -0.67 -5.75 36.20
N PHE A 4 -0.75 -4.49 36.62
CA PHE A 4 -0.98 -3.36 35.72
C PHE A 4 0.28 -2.97 34.93
N PHE A 5 1.46 -3.26 35.46
CA PHE A 5 2.77 -2.92 34.89
C PHE A 5 3.42 -4.09 34.10
N SER A 6 2.65 -5.11 33.74
CA SER A 6 3.20 -6.20 32.93
C SER A 6 3.45 -5.71 31.47
N ALA A 7 4.64 -5.99 30.92
CA ALA A 7 5.00 -5.68 29.53
C ALA A 7 3.92 -6.17 28.53
N LYS A 8 3.26 -7.29 28.84
CA LYS A 8 2.15 -7.86 28.07
C LYS A 8 0.95 -6.92 27.97
N ASN A 9 0.59 -6.21 29.05
CA ASN A 9 -0.54 -5.28 29.04
C ASN A 9 -0.21 -4.04 28.22
N TRP A 10 1.02 -3.52 28.31
CA TRP A 10 1.45 -2.37 27.52
C TRP A 10 1.58 -2.71 26.03
N ASN A 11 2.11 -3.88 25.68
CA ASN A 11 2.10 -4.35 24.29
C ASN A 11 0.69 -4.41 23.71
N ARG A 12 -0.28 -4.87 24.50
CA ARG A 12 -1.69 -4.90 24.08
C ARG A 12 -2.22 -3.49 23.79
N VAL A 13 -2.00 -2.54 24.70
CA VAL A 13 -2.44 -1.15 24.53
C VAL A 13 -1.83 -0.54 23.27
N PHE A 14 -0.50 -0.62 23.11
CA PHE A 14 0.16 -0.01 21.95
C PHE A 14 -0.14 -0.72 20.65
N LEU A 15 -0.48 -2.02 20.65
CA LEU A 15 -0.99 -2.70 19.46
C LEU A 15 -2.37 -2.17 19.03
N TYR A 16 -3.31 -2.01 19.95
CA TYR A 16 -4.58 -1.38 19.61
C TYR A 16 -4.37 0.05 19.10
N LEU A 17 -3.50 0.83 19.74
CA LEU A 17 -3.15 2.18 19.27
C LEU A 17 -2.50 2.16 17.89
N LEU A 18 -1.60 1.21 17.58
CA LEU A 18 -1.00 1.06 16.27
C LEU A 18 -2.07 0.85 15.19
N PHE A 19 -2.97 -0.11 15.39
CA PHE A 19 -4.02 -0.42 14.41
C PHE A 19 -5.02 0.72 14.25
N ILE A 20 -5.36 1.41 15.32
CA ILE A 20 -6.23 2.58 15.30
C ILE A 20 -5.53 3.75 14.59
N PHE A 21 -4.33 4.14 15.03
CA PHE A 21 -3.61 5.28 14.47
C PHE A 21 -3.19 5.08 13.01
N SER A 22 -2.93 3.84 12.58
CA SER A 22 -2.63 3.56 11.16
C SER A 22 -3.73 4.03 10.20
N THR A 23 -4.95 4.22 10.70
CA THR A 23 -6.09 4.71 9.90
C THR A 23 -6.18 6.23 9.84
N PHE A 24 -5.55 7.00 10.75
CA PHE A 24 -5.76 8.46 10.78
C PHE A 24 -4.58 9.32 11.25
N SER A 25 -3.46 8.74 11.72
CA SER A 25 -2.33 9.53 12.24
C SER A 25 -0.99 8.85 12.01
N ILE A 26 -0.16 9.37 11.10
CA ILE A 26 1.22 8.89 10.90
C ILE A 26 2.02 9.02 12.18
N ALA A 27 1.98 10.19 12.83
CA ALA A 27 2.72 10.45 14.07
C ALA A 27 2.29 9.51 15.19
N GLY A 28 0.98 9.24 15.34
CA GLY A 28 0.45 8.27 16.30
C GLY A 28 0.89 6.85 15.97
N THR A 29 0.90 6.49 14.70
CA THR A 29 1.41 5.19 14.22
C THR A 29 2.88 5.01 14.58
N ASP A 30 3.72 6.01 14.28
CA ASP A 30 5.15 5.99 14.59
C ASP A 30 5.40 5.90 16.10
N ALA A 31 4.68 6.67 16.89
CA ALA A 31 4.78 6.61 18.33
C ALA A 31 4.40 5.23 18.88
N ALA A 32 3.31 4.63 18.37
CA ALA A 32 2.91 3.29 18.76
C ALA A 32 3.95 2.23 18.38
N ILE A 33 4.50 2.29 17.16
CA ILE A 33 5.58 1.40 16.72
C ILE A 33 6.81 1.57 17.60
N ALA A 34 7.25 2.80 17.88
CA ALA A 34 8.41 3.07 18.72
C ALA A 34 8.24 2.51 20.14
N MET A 35 7.06 2.67 20.74
CA MET A 35 6.76 2.12 22.07
C MET A 35 6.74 0.59 22.05
N LEU A 36 6.18 -0.03 21.02
CA LEU A 36 6.22 -1.49 20.84
C LEU A 36 7.66 -2.00 20.74
N PHE A 37 8.52 -1.32 19.95
CA PHE A 37 9.93 -1.65 19.88
C PHE A 37 10.62 -1.54 21.23
N LEU A 38 10.43 -0.44 21.93
CA LEU A 38 11.05 -0.20 23.24
C LEU A 38 10.65 -1.29 24.25
N ILE A 39 9.35 -1.57 24.35
CA ILE A 39 8.84 -2.59 25.29
C ILE A 39 9.37 -3.97 24.93
N THR A 40 9.37 -4.32 23.64
CA THR A 40 9.86 -5.62 23.16
C THR A 40 11.37 -5.76 23.36
N LEU A 41 12.14 -4.70 23.11
CA LEU A 41 13.59 -4.68 23.30
C LEU A 41 13.94 -4.87 24.80
N LEU A 42 13.24 -4.17 25.69
CA LEU A 42 13.41 -4.32 27.13
C LEU A 42 13.07 -5.75 27.59
N HIS A 43 11.97 -6.31 27.07
CA HIS A 43 11.56 -7.68 27.40
C HIS A 43 12.52 -8.72 26.82
N TRP A 44 12.98 -8.53 25.58
CA TRP A 44 13.92 -9.40 24.90
C TRP A 44 15.31 -9.43 25.57
N PHE A 45 15.79 -8.27 26.00
CA PHE A 45 17.02 -8.15 26.78
C PHE A 45 16.95 -8.95 28.09
N TRP A 46 15.72 -9.03 28.67
CA TRP A 46 15.47 -9.75 29.93
C TRP A 46 15.33 -11.28 29.71
N GLU A 47 14.69 -11.72 28.61
CA GLU A 47 14.37 -13.13 28.37
C GLU A 47 15.34 -13.88 27.44
N ARG A 48 16.29 -13.21 26.81
CA ARG A 48 17.30 -13.76 25.88
C ARG A 48 16.75 -14.65 24.75
N ARG A 49 15.61 -14.34 24.18
CA ARG A 49 15.02 -15.10 23.05
C ARG A 49 15.62 -14.70 21.71
N LEU A 50 16.58 -15.50 21.21
CA LEU A 50 17.31 -15.26 19.95
C LEU A 50 16.69 -15.94 18.71
N SER A 51 15.63 -16.76 18.88
CA SER A 51 15.04 -17.57 17.80
C SER A 51 14.49 -16.78 16.60
N GLN A 52 14.28 -15.47 16.75
CA GLN A 52 13.80 -14.59 15.67
C GLN A 52 14.89 -14.23 14.65
N LEU A 53 16.18 -14.39 15.00
CA LEU A 53 17.32 -14.07 14.12
C LEU A 53 17.47 -15.06 12.95
N GLU A 54 16.81 -16.20 13.01
CA GLU A 54 16.85 -17.22 11.95
C GLU A 54 15.88 -16.92 10.78
N ASN A 55 15.09 -15.85 10.85
CA ASN A 55 14.11 -15.56 9.82
C ASN A 55 14.76 -14.86 8.62
N PRO A 56 14.78 -15.48 7.41
CA PRO A 56 15.34 -14.88 6.20
C PRO A 56 14.70 -13.51 5.85
N PHE A 57 13.46 -13.30 6.23
CA PHE A 57 12.77 -12.04 6.03
C PHE A 57 13.43 -10.88 6.81
N LEU A 58 13.88 -11.13 8.04
CA LEU A 58 14.62 -10.13 8.82
C LEU A 58 15.92 -9.75 8.12
N TRP A 59 16.66 -10.74 7.60
CA TRP A 59 17.92 -10.49 6.89
C TRP A 59 17.73 -9.70 5.60
N ALA A 60 16.63 -9.93 4.86
CA ALA A 60 16.28 -9.13 3.69
C ALA A 60 16.02 -7.66 4.07
N ILE A 61 15.32 -7.41 5.17
CA ILE A 61 15.08 -6.04 5.70
C ILE A 61 16.40 -5.39 6.11
N LEU A 62 17.23 -6.08 6.88
CA LEU A 62 18.52 -5.54 7.34
C LEU A 62 19.45 -5.24 6.15
N PHE A 63 19.45 -6.10 5.14
CA PHE A 63 20.21 -5.87 3.91
C PHE A 63 19.72 -4.63 3.17
N PHE A 64 18.39 -4.45 3.02
CA PHE A 64 17.82 -3.25 2.41
C PHE A 64 18.20 -1.99 3.21
N MET A 65 18.08 -2.03 4.55
CA MET A 65 18.46 -0.90 5.39
C MET A 65 19.97 -0.57 5.26
N ALA A 66 20.82 -1.59 5.19
CA ALA A 66 22.26 -1.40 4.99
C ALA A 66 22.54 -0.75 3.63
N THR A 67 21.91 -1.21 2.54
CA THR A 67 22.07 -0.59 1.21
C THR A 67 21.57 0.85 1.19
N ALA A 68 20.48 1.15 1.88
CA ALA A 68 19.95 2.50 1.98
C ALA A 68 20.90 3.46 2.72
N VAL A 69 21.55 2.98 3.79
CA VAL A 69 22.58 3.75 4.51
C VAL A 69 23.81 3.96 3.64
N ILE A 70 24.30 2.90 3.00
CA ILE A 70 25.49 2.97 2.12
C ILE A 70 25.24 3.96 0.98
N SER A 71 24.07 3.88 0.34
CA SER A 71 23.67 4.82 -0.71
C SER A 71 23.69 6.27 -0.20
N GLY A 72 23.12 6.54 0.98
CA GLY A 72 23.11 7.89 1.58
C GLY A 72 24.52 8.40 1.92
N LEU A 73 25.38 7.55 2.50
CA LEU A 73 26.74 7.93 2.89
C LEU A 73 27.68 8.17 1.70
N LEU A 74 27.43 7.48 0.57
CA LEU A 74 28.25 7.58 -0.64
C LEU A 74 27.62 8.45 -1.71
N SER A 75 26.47 9.08 -1.43
CA SER A 75 25.84 10.04 -2.32
C SER A 75 26.68 11.30 -2.45
N GLU A 76 26.76 11.84 -3.65
CA GLU A 76 27.45 13.11 -3.94
C GLU A 76 26.59 14.33 -3.54
N TYR A 77 25.35 14.10 -3.14
CA TYR A 77 24.38 15.14 -2.82
C TYR A 77 24.31 15.39 -1.32
N ASP A 78 24.25 16.68 -0.96
CA ASP A 78 24.22 17.13 0.45
C ASP A 78 22.82 16.92 1.05
N THR A 79 22.59 15.72 1.53
CA THR A 79 21.35 15.37 2.22
C THR A 79 21.64 14.82 3.61
N GLU A 80 20.59 14.83 4.44
CA GLU A 80 20.60 14.14 5.72
C GLU A 80 20.85 12.63 5.49
N HIS A 81 22.11 12.21 5.44
CA HIS A 81 22.56 10.84 5.12
C HIS A 81 21.81 9.73 5.87
N LEU A 82 21.28 10.04 7.07
CA LEU A 82 20.51 9.11 7.88
C LEU A 82 18.99 9.20 7.67
N MET A 83 18.51 10.06 6.76
CA MET A 83 17.08 10.21 6.53
C MET A 83 16.44 8.92 6.01
N ALA A 84 17.19 8.09 5.28
CA ALA A 84 16.76 6.77 4.88
C ALA A 84 16.45 5.84 6.07
N LEU A 85 17.24 5.92 7.14
CA LEU A 85 16.96 5.17 8.38
C LEU A 85 15.72 5.68 9.08
N ARG A 86 15.55 7.01 9.13
CA ARG A 86 14.37 7.65 9.76
C ARG A 86 13.05 7.21 9.13
N THR A 87 13.05 6.86 7.85
CA THR A 87 11.83 6.40 7.15
C THR A 87 11.71 4.88 7.09
N ASN A 88 12.84 4.16 7.02
CA ASN A 88 12.85 2.71 6.79
C ASN A 88 12.89 1.87 8.08
N TRP A 89 13.05 2.46 9.27
CA TRP A 89 13.05 1.70 10.53
C TRP A 89 11.74 0.93 10.77
N ARG A 90 10.62 1.43 10.24
CA ARG A 90 9.31 0.77 10.28
C ARG A 90 9.32 -0.62 9.63
N LEU A 91 10.25 -0.90 8.70
CA LEU A 91 10.35 -2.19 8.01
C LEU A 91 10.57 -3.36 8.98
N LEU A 92 11.05 -3.10 10.20
CA LEU A 92 11.17 -4.13 11.24
C LEU A 92 9.81 -4.49 11.88
N LEU A 93 8.74 -3.71 11.65
CA LEU A 93 7.42 -3.92 12.22
C LEU A 93 6.85 -5.33 12.00
N PRO A 94 6.95 -5.98 10.82
CA PRO A 94 6.41 -7.32 10.63
C PRO A 94 7.03 -8.37 11.56
N VAL A 95 8.34 -8.28 11.78
CA VAL A 95 9.06 -9.19 12.69
C VAL A 95 8.61 -8.94 14.12
N LEU A 96 8.47 -7.69 14.51
CA LEU A 96 7.96 -7.28 15.82
C LEU A 96 6.53 -7.80 16.06
N LEU A 97 5.64 -7.62 15.08
CA LEU A 97 4.25 -8.09 15.17
C LEU A 97 4.16 -9.61 15.27
N GLY A 98 5.02 -10.34 14.55
CA GLY A 98 5.09 -11.79 14.68
C GLY A 98 5.26 -12.23 16.15
N VAL A 99 6.07 -11.52 16.91
CA VAL A 99 6.31 -11.81 18.33
C VAL A 99 5.16 -11.36 19.22
N ILE A 100 4.74 -10.11 19.10
CA ILE A 100 3.81 -9.47 20.04
C ILE A 100 2.39 -10.00 19.90
N LEU A 101 1.95 -10.35 18.70
CA LEU A 101 0.63 -10.91 18.44
C LEU A 101 0.39 -12.28 19.09
N ALA A 102 1.44 -12.94 19.61
CA ALA A 102 1.32 -14.22 20.32
C ALA A 102 0.39 -14.17 21.54
N ASP A 103 0.36 -13.03 22.20
CA ASP A 103 -0.33 -12.84 23.48
C ASP A 103 -1.67 -12.10 23.36
N ILE A 104 -2.21 -11.93 22.15
CA ILE A 104 -3.37 -11.08 21.89
C ILE A 104 -4.45 -11.83 21.13
N ASP A 105 -5.69 -11.48 21.42
CA ASP A 105 -6.84 -11.84 20.61
C ASP A 105 -6.83 -11.05 19.31
N GLU A 106 -6.26 -11.68 18.25
CA GLU A 106 -6.11 -11.08 16.93
C GLU A 106 -7.47 -10.75 16.30
N ASP A 107 -8.49 -11.58 16.54
CA ASP A 107 -9.82 -11.38 15.98
C ASP A 107 -10.43 -10.08 16.52
N ARG A 108 -10.38 -9.89 17.82
CA ARG A 108 -10.87 -8.66 18.46
C ARG A 108 -10.09 -7.42 18.00
N LEU A 109 -8.76 -7.55 17.85
CA LEU A 109 -7.92 -6.45 17.36
C LEU A 109 -8.32 -6.04 15.93
N LEU A 110 -8.52 -7.03 15.04
CA LEU A 110 -8.95 -6.78 13.66
C LEU A 110 -10.34 -6.17 13.59
N TRP A 111 -11.27 -6.56 14.45
CA TRP A 111 -12.61 -5.96 14.47
C TRP A 111 -12.60 -4.49 14.88
N VAL A 112 -11.77 -4.12 15.86
CA VAL A 112 -11.56 -2.69 16.21
C VAL A 112 -10.98 -1.94 15.02
N PHE A 113 -9.96 -2.49 14.37
CA PHE A 113 -9.34 -1.90 13.18
C PHE A 113 -10.35 -1.72 12.04
N PHE A 114 -11.12 -2.75 11.70
CA PHE A 114 -12.14 -2.68 10.63
C PHE A 114 -13.26 -1.67 10.93
N GLY A 115 -13.57 -1.43 12.19
CA GLY A 115 -14.46 -0.34 12.59
C GLY A 115 -13.92 1.02 12.15
N PHE A 116 -12.64 1.29 12.37
CA PHE A 116 -12.01 2.54 11.91
C PHE A 116 -11.87 2.60 10.39
N VAL A 117 -11.53 1.48 9.73
CA VAL A 117 -11.50 1.39 8.26
C VAL A 117 -12.87 1.70 7.68
N MET A 118 -13.95 1.20 8.28
CA MET A 118 -15.33 1.53 7.87
C MET A 118 -15.61 3.02 7.97
N LEU A 119 -15.22 3.67 9.08
CA LEU A 119 -15.44 5.11 9.28
C LEU A 119 -14.72 5.94 8.23
N ILE A 120 -13.44 5.65 7.95
CA ILE A 120 -12.70 6.38 6.92
C ILE A 120 -13.20 6.09 5.50
N ALA A 121 -13.71 4.87 5.24
CA ALA A 121 -14.33 4.53 3.96
C ALA A 121 -15.61 5.35 3.73
N ILE A 122 -16.51 5.40 4.71
CA ILE A 122 -17.73 6.22 4.67
C ILE A 122 -17.37 7.69 4.46
N TYR A 123 -16.39 8.20 5.21
CA TYR A 123 -15.97 9.60 5.10
C TYR A 123 -15.45 9.94 3.71
N GLY A 124 -14.60 9.10 3.10
CA GLY A 124 -14.12 9.31 1.74
C GLY A 124 -15.23 9.22 0.67
N ILE A 125 -16.25 8.36 0.88
CA ILE A 125 -17.42 8.31 0.01
C ILE A 125 -18.22 9.63 0.12
N ILE A 126 -18.43 10.15 1.33
CA ILE A 126 -19.11 11.45 1.52
C ILE A 126 -18.33 12.56 0.82
N GLN A 127 -17.00 12.60 0.96
CA GLN A 127 -16.17 13.58 0.27
C GLN A 127 -16.31 13.51 -1.25
N TYR A 128 -16.42 12.32 -1.84
CA TYR A 128 -16.63 12.16 -3.28
C TYR A 128 -17.89 12.88 -3.79
N PHE A 129 -18.96 12.84 -3.00
CA PHE A 129 -20.23 13.47 -3.38
C PHE A 129 -20.33 14.95 -3.03
N THR A 130 -19.73 15.37 -1.93
CA THR A 130 -19.93 16.70 -1.34
C THR A 130 -18.75 17.64 -1.47
N GLY A 131 -17.53 17.11 -1.64
CA GLY A 131 -16.29 17.87 -1.55
C GLY A 131 -15.95 18.36 -0.13
N ALA A 132 -16.81 18.10 0.84
CA ALA A 132 -16.61 18.57 2.21
C ALA A 132 -15.52 17.78 2.93
N ASP A 133 -14.61 18.49 3.60
CA ASP A 133 -13.55 17.92 4.43
C ASP A 133 -13.63 18.53 5.83
N TRP A 134 -14.40 17.89 6.72
CA TRP A 134 -14.68 18.42 8.05
C TRP A 134 -13.55 18.22 9.06
N LEU A 135 -12.56 17.37 8.73
CA LEU A 135 -11.44 17.06 9.63
C LEU A 135 -10.26 18.01 9.46
N ARG A 136 -10.30 18.90 8.46
CA ARG A 136 -9.23 19.86 8.19
C ARG A 136 -9.72 21.30 8.41
N PRO A 137 -8.78 22.24 8.71
CA PRO A 137 -9.10 23.66 8.74
C PRO A 137 -9.73 24.13 7.42
N ALA A 138 -10.55 25.17 7.48
CA ALA A 138 -11.34 25.65 6.34
C ALA A 138 -10.50 26.03 5.11
N ASP A 139 -9.28 26.51 5.30
CA ASP A 139 -8.31 26.84 4.25
C ASP A 139 -7.72 25.60 3.53
N GLN A 140 -7.85 24.40 4.15
CA GLN A 140 -7.34 23.13 3.63
C GLN A 140 -8.48 22.09 3.44
N SER A 141 -9.72 22.52 3.61
CA SER A 141 -10.89 21.63 3.85
C SER A 141 -11.56 21.10 2.60
N PHE A 142 -11.10 21.46 1.40
CA PHE A 142 -11.76 20.98 0.19
C PHE A 142 -11.09 19.75 -0.39
N ALA A 143 -11.86 18.69 -0.61
CA ALA A 143 -11.45 17.61 -1.48
C ALA A 143 -11.18 18.20 -2.88
N THR A 144 -10.09 17.79 -3.52
CA THR A 144 -9.71 18.30 -4.84
C THR A 144 -10.80 17.96 -5.87
N PRO A 145 -11.43 18.94 -6.54
CA PRO A 145 -12.39 18.67 -7.61
C PRO A 145 -11.68 17.86 -8.70
N TYR A 146 -12.34 16.82 -9.16
CA TYR A 146 -11.84 16.04 -10.28
C TYR A 146 -12.42 16.52 -11.61
N MET A 147 -13.75 16.68 -11.66
CA MET A 147 -14.47 17.18 -12.82
C MET A 147 -15.72 17.93 -12.37
N SER A 148 -16.02 19.02 -13.07
CA SER A 148 -17.28 19.77 -12.94
C SER A 148 -18.04 19.67 -14.26
N GLY A 149 -19.36 19.52 -14.23
CA GLY A 149 -20.21 19.76 -15.36
C GLY A 149 -20.13 21.22 -15.83
N ALA A 150 -20.68 21.54 -17.01
CA ALA A 150 -20.55 22.84 -17.66
C ALA A 150 -20.96 24.04 -16.78
N ASN A 151 -21.84 23.83 -15.80
CA ASN A 151 -22.36 24.87 -14.88
C ASN A 151 -21.92 24.63 -13.41
N GLY A 152 -20.87 23.82 -13.15
CA GLY A 152 -20.51 23.43 -11.78
C GLY A 152 -21.43 22.37 -11.17
N GLU A 153 -22.52 22.00 -11.86
CA GLU A 153 -23.42 20.93 -11.46
C GLU A 153 -22.72 19.56 -11.63
N ASN A 154 -23.11 18.58 -10.79
CA ASN A 154 -22.53 17.24 -10.81
C ASN A 154 -21.03 17.16 -10.60
N THR A 155 -20.41 18.15 -9.93
CA THR A 155 -19.02 18.10 -9.54
C THR A 155 -18.75 16.84 -8.72
N VAL A 156 -17.70 16.10 -9.07
CA VAL A 156 -17.18 15.00 -8.27
C VAL A 156 -15.80 15.36 -7.74
N PHE A 157 -15.51 14.85 -6.57
CA PHE A 157 -14.28 15.13 -5.86
C PHE A 157 -13.49 13.83 -5.66
N HIS A 158 -12.18 13.94 -5.49
CA HIS A 158 -11.39 12.81 -5.02
C HIS A 158 -11.74 12.50 -3.56
N GLY A 159 -12.25 11.31 -3.29
CA GLY A 159 -12.35 10.80 -1.92
C GLY A 159 -10.94 10.55 -1.39
N LYS A 160 -10.59 11.17 -0.27
CA LYS A 160 -9.26 11.04 0.37
C LYS A 160 -9.34 10.64 1.85
N GLY A 161 -10.56 10.51 2.39
CA GLY A 161 -10.74 10.28 3.81
C GLY A 161 -10.04 11.38 4.62
N ASN A 162 -9.37 10.99 5.69
CA ASN A 162 -8.51 11.89 6.47
C ASN A 162 -7.05 11.95 5.97
N PHE A 163 -6.71 11.24 4.89
CA PHE A 163 -5.37 11.24 4.30
C PHE A 163 -5.09 12.53 3.54
N THR A 164 -3.82 12.87 3.38
CA THR A 164 -3.41 14.08 2.65
C THR A 164 -3.70 13.98 1.16
N HIS A 165 -3.60 12.77 0.60
CA HIS A 165 -3.74 12.52 -0.83
C HIS A 165 -4.67 11.33 -1.11
N HIS A 166 -5.46 11.44 -2.17
CA HIS A 166 -6.44 10.41 -2.56
C HIS A 166 -5.79 9.07 -2.98
N LEU A 167 -4.56 9.10 -3.50
CA LEU A 167 -3.81 7.88 -3.86
C LEU A 167 -3.25 7.17 -2.63
N THR A 168 -2.83 7.91 -1.60
CA THR A 168 -2.44 7.36 -0.29
C THR A 168 -3.62 6.67 0.37
N TYR A 169 -4.79 7.35 0.39
CA TYR A 169 -6.04 6.77 0.87
C TYR A 169 -6.43 5.50 0.12
N GLY A 170 -6.42 5.56 -1.23
CA GLY A 170 -6.72 4.40 -2.06
C GLY A 170 -5.72 3.25 -1.85
N GLY A 171 -4.42 3.56 -1.74
CA GLY A 171 -3.36 2.58 -1.47
C GLY A 171 -3.51 1.88 -0.13
N PHE A 172 -3.91 2.62 0.92
CA PHE A 172 -4.25 2.06 2.21
C PHE A 172 -5.45 1.11 2.13
N LEU A 173 -6.54 1.54 1.48
CA LEU A 173 -7.74 0.73 1.31
C LEU A 173 -7.51 -0.50 0.41
N LEU A 174 -6.65 -0.40 -0.60
CA LEU A 174 -6.21 -1.52 -1.43
C LEU A 174 -5.63 -2.65 -0.58
N LEU A 175 -4.89 -2.33 0.47
CA LEU A 175 -4.32 -3.32 1.39
C LEU A 175 -5.36 -3.86 2.39
N CYS A 176 -6.32 -3.03 2.82
CA CYS A 176 -7.39 -3.45 3.72
C CYS A 176 -8.41 -4.38 3.02
N PHE A 177 -8.75 -4.10 1.75
CA PHE A 177 -9.77 -4.82 0.99
C PHE A 177 -9.55 -6.34 0.95
N PRO A 178 -8.38 -6.87 0.54
CA PRO A 178 -8.23 -8.32 0.40
C PRO A 178 -8.19 -9.03 1.75
N LEU A 179 -7.73 -8.38 2.82
CA LEU A 179 -7.81 -8.95 4.16
C LEU A 179 -9.27 -9.12 4.60
N LEU A 180 -10.09 -8.07 4.49
CA LEU A 180 -11.52 -8.12 4.76
C LEU A 180 -12.24 -9.15 3.89
N ALA A 181 -12.04 -9.10 2.58
CA ALA A 181 -12.69 -9.97 1.62
C ALA A 181 -12.36 -11.45 1.84
N SER A 182 -11.12 -11.77 2.24
CA SER A 182 -10.73 -13.15 2.54
C SER A 182 -11.40 -13.68 3.81
N LEU A 183 -11.62 -12.81 4.80
CA LEU A 183 -12.26 -13.15 6.08
C LEU A 183 -13.78 -13.36 5.95
N VAL A 184 -14.44 -12.80 4.93
CA VAL A 184 -15.86 -13.10 4.61
C VAL A 184 -16.09 -14.60 4.46
N PHE A 185 -15.08 -15.33 3.98
CA PHE A 185 -15.14 -16.80 3.78
C PHE A 185 -14.52 -17.59 4.93
N CYS A 186 -14.20 -16.94 6.05
CA CYS A 186 -13.65 -17.62 7.23
C CYS A 186 -14.66 -18.58 7.84
N SER A 187 -14.33 -19.89 7.90
CA SER A 187 -15.21 -20.91 8.46
C SER A 187 -15.37 -20.78 9.97
N ASP A 188 -14.38 -20.20 10.65
CA ASP A 188 -14.35 -20.07 12.11
C ASP A 188 -15.26 -18.93 12.60
N TRP A 189 -15.72 -18.07 11.67
CA TRP A 189 -16.67 -17.02 11.97
C TRP A 189 -18.12 -17.45 11.77
N ASN A 190 -19.02 -16.98 12.64
CA ASN A 190 -20.43 -17.18 12.47
C ASN A 190 -20.99 -16.41 11.24
N PRO A 191 -22.16 -16.79 10.70
CA PRO A 191 -22.73 -16.17 9.50
C PRO A 191 -22.96 -14.65 9.62
N PHE A 192 -23.34 -14.17 10.80
CA PHE A 192 -23.59 -12.74 11.03
C PHE A 192 -22.27 -11.93 10.94
N THR A 193 -21.21 -12.43 11.58
CA THR A 193 -19.88 -11.84 11.52
C THR A 193 -19.35 -11.76 10.07
N ARG A 194 -19.55 -12.83 9.29
CA ARG A 194 -19.19 -12.86 7.87
C ARG A 194 -20.00 -11.88 7.03
N LEU A 195 -21.31 -11.77 7.28
CA LEU A 195 -22.16 -10.80 6.60
C LEU A 195 -21.72 -9.35 6.89
N PHE A 196 -21.38 -9.05 8.14
CA PHE A 196 -20.90 -7.72 8.53
C PHE A 196 -19.54 -7.40 7.91
N ALA A 197 -18.60 -8.34 7.88
CA ALA A 197 -17.35 -8.22 7.14
C ALA A 197 -17.58 -7.97 5.64
N GLY A 198 -18.55 -8.66 5.04
CA GLY A 198 -18.97 -8.46 3.66
C GLY A 198 -19.48 -7.03 3.40
N ALA A 199 -20.30 -6.51 4.31
CA ALA A 199 -20.80 -5.13 4.21
C ALA A 199 -19.65 -4.11 4.27
N ILE A 200 -18.69 -4.27 5.19
CA ILE A 200 -17.50 -3.41 5.25
C ILE A 200 -16.66 -3.56 3.98
N THR A 201 -16.51 -4.78 3.46
CA THR A 201 -15.77 -5.03 2.20
C THR A 201 -16.39 -4.24 1.04
N ILE A 202 -17.71 -4.22 0.91
CA ILE A 202 -18.41 -3.45 -0.11
C ILE A 202 -18.18 -1.95 0.08
N LEU A 203 -18.28 -1.44 1.31
CA LEU A 203 -17.98 -0.04 1.60
C LEU A 203 -16.54 0.34 1.23
N VAL A 204 -15.57 -0.51 1.52
CA VAL A 204 -14.16 -0.30 1.15
C VAL A 204 -14.00 -0.28 -0.38
N LEU A 205 -14.67 -1.17 -1.12
CA LEU A 205 -14.65 -1.15 -2.59
C LEU A 205 -15.25 0.14 -3.16
N LEU A 206 -16.38 0.61 -2.62
CA LEU A 206 -16.98 1.88 -3.02
C LEU A 206 -16.05 3.06 -2.72
N ALA A 207 -15.38 3.05 -1.59
CA ALA A 207 -14.40 4.05 -1.19
C ALA A 207 -13.14 4.03 -2.08
N ILE A 208 -12.67 2.86 -2.50
CA ILE A 208 -11.61 2.70 -3.52
C ILE A 208 -12.08 3.32 -4.85
N GLY A 209 -13.33 3.09 -5.26
CA GLY A 209 -13.93 3.73 -6.42
C GLY A 209 -13.91 5.25 -6.31
N ALA A 210 -14.32 5.79 -5.15
CA ALA A 210 -14.36 7.22 -4.85
C ALA A 210 -12.97 7.90 -4.83
N SER A 211 -11.88 7.15 -4.61
CA SER A 211 -10.52 7.68 -4.70
C SER A 211 -10.12 8.09 -6.12
N LEU A 212 -10.78 7.54 -7.15
CA LEU A 212 -10.48 7.75 -8.56
C LEU A 212 -9.03 7.39 -8.96
N GLY A 213 -8.36 6.57 -8.17
CA GLY A 213 -7.00 6.09 -8.41
C GLY A 213 -6.95 4.90 -9.37
N ARG A 214 -6.58 5.11 -10.65
CA ARG A 214 -6.53 4.02 -11.67
C ARG A 214 -5.58 2.88 -11.29
N SER A 215 -4.41 3.21 -10.78
CA SER A 215 -3.42 2.24 -10.27
C SER A 215 -3.97 1.42 -9.11
N ILE A 216 -4.72 2.08 -8.23
CA ILE A 216 -5.37 1.43 -7.09
C ILE A 216 -6.45 0.47 -7.57
N TRP A 217 -7.27 0.87 -8.55
CA TRP A 217 -8.29 0.00 -9.15
C TRP A 217 -7.68 -1.26 -9.78
N LEU A 218 -6.56 -1.08 -10.51
CA LEU A 218 -5.84 -2.21 -11.10
C LEU A 218 -5.28 -3.15 -10.02
N GLY A 219 -4.63 -2.61 -8.98
CA GLY A 219 -4.13 -3.40 -7.85
C GLY A 219 -5.25 -4.13 -7.12
N THR A 220 -6.41 -3.47 -6.92
CA THR A 220 -7.61 -4.07 -6.31
C THR A 220 -8.18 -5.21 -7.16
N ALA A 221 -8.21 -5.04 -8.49
CA ALA A 221 -8.65 -6.08 -9.41
C ALA A 221 -7.72 -7.31 -9.35
N VAL A 222 -6.41 -7.11 -9.30
CA VAL A 222 -5.44 -8.20 -9.13
C VAL A 222 -5.63 -8.92 -7.79
N ALA A 223 -5.75 -8.17 -6.68
CA ALA A 223 -6.01 -8.75 -5.38
C ALA A 223 -7.32 -9.55 -5.35
N GLY A 224 -8.40 -9.02 -5.94
CA GLY A 224 -9.67 -9.71 -6.09
C GLY A 224 -9.56 -11.00 -6.92
N THR A 225 -8.81 -10.96 -8.03
CA THR A 225 -8.55 -12.14 -8.87
C THR A 225 -7.84 -13.25 -8.10
N ILE A 226 -6.84 -12.91 -7.27
CA ILE A 226 -6.15 -13.87 -6.40
C ILE A 226 -7.10 -14.48 -5.39
N LEU A 227 -8.01 -13.70 -4.79
CA LEU A 227 -9.02 -14.24 -3.88
C LEU A 227 -10.06 -15.12 -4.58
N LEU A 228 -10.42 -14.80 -5.83
CA LEU A 228 -11.30 -15.66 -6.64
C LEU A 228 -10.63 -17.00 -6.96
N PHE A 229 -9.30 -17.03 -7.13
CA PHE A 229 -8.57 -18.30 -7.28
C PHE A 229 -8.75 -19.20 -6.05
N ARG A 230 -8.74 -18.64 -4.84
CA ARG A 230 -9.05 -19.37 -3.60
C ARG A 230 -10.42 -20.04 -3.64
N LEU A 231 -11.42 -19.36 -4.22
CA LEU A 231 -12.81 -19.85 -4.29
C LEU A 231 -12.98 -20.86 -5.42
N SER A 232 -12.56 -20.50 -6.63
CA SER A 232 -12.67 -21.35 -7.81
C SER A 232 -11.65 -20.94 -8.89
N PRO A 233 -10.62 -21.76 -9.17
CA PRO A 233 -9.67 -21.50 -10.25
C PRO A 233 -10.33 -21.35 -11.62
N LYS A 234 -11.45 -22.05 -11.86
CA LYS A 234 -12.20 -21.96 -13.14
C LYS A 234 -12.85 -20.57 -13.31
N ILE A 235 -13.47 -20.04 -12.25
CA ILE A 235 -14.06 -18.69 -12.26
C ILE A 235 -12.95 -17.64 -12.44
N MET A 236 -11.85 -17.80 -11.73
CA MET A 236 -10.69 -16.90 -11.89
C MET A 236 -10.21 -16.90 -13.35
N LEU A 237 -10.00 -18.07 -13.95
CA LEU A 237 -9.52 -18.15 -15.33
C LEU A 237 -10.50 -17.48 -16.30
N ALA A 238 -11.81 -17.75 -16.19
CA ALA A 238 -12.84 -17.13 -17.02
C ALA A 238 -12.86 -15.60 -16.89
N LEU A 239 -12.79 -15.08 -15.66
CA LEU A 239 -12.74 -13.62 -15.41
C LEU A 239 -11.43 -13.00 -15.91
N THR A 240 -10.30 -13.66 -15.73
CA THR A 240 -9.02 -13.19 -16.27
C THR A 240 -9.06 -13.08 -17.78
N ILE A 241 -9.57 -14.09 -18.48
CA ILE A 241 -9.75 -14.06 -19.94
C ILE A 241 -10.69 -12.90 -20.33
N LEU A 242 -11.81 -12.73 -19.63
CA LEU A 242 -12.76 -11.64 -19.91
C LEU A 242 -12.12 -10.25 -19.72
N VAL A 243 -11.35 -10.06 -18.63
CA VAL A 243 -10.65 -8.80 -18.34
C VAL A 243 -9.58 -8.52 -19.38
N LEU A 244 -8.79 -9.53 -19.79
CA LEU A 244 -7.77 -9.37 -20.82
C LEU A 244 -8.41 -9.06 -22.19
N ALA A 245 -9.44 -9.78 -22.58
CA ALA A 245 -10.16 -9.54 -23.83
C ALA A 245 -10.83 -8.15 -23.84
N GLY A 246 -11.53 -7.80 -22.75
CA GLY A 246 -12.15 -6.49 -22.60
C GLY A 246 -11.13 -5.36 -22.56
N GLY A 247 -10.03 -5.53 -21.84
CA GLY A 247 -8.93 -4.56 -21.80
C GLY A 247 -8.26 -4.36 -23.17
N THR A 248 -8.02 -5.44 -23.90
CA THR A 248 -7.49 -5.37 -25.27
C THR A 248 -8.48 -4.64 -26.19
N TYR A 249 -9.76 -4.98 -26.12
CA TYR A 249 -10.79 -4.29 -26.88
C TYR A 249 -10.84 -2.79 -26.57
N LEU A 250 -10.87 -2.41 -25.30
CA LEU A 250 -10.86 -1.01 -24.87
C LEU A 250 -9.58 -0.29 -25.32
N TYR A 251 -8.43 -0.95 -25.23
CA TYR A 251 -7.18 -0.38 -25.71
C TYR A 251 -7.25 -0.10 -27.23
N THR A 252 -7.74 -1.01 -28.04
CA THR A 252 -7.86 -0.80 -29.49
C THR A 252 -8.83 0.31 -29.84
N GLN A 253 -9.89 0.52 -29.05
CA GLN A 253 -10.90 1.56 -29.31
C GLN A 253 -10.43 2.96 -28.86
N PHE A 254 -9.73 3.06 -27.72
CA PHE A 254 -9.47 4.33 -27.03
C PHE A 254 -8.01 4.79 -27.06
N SER A 255 -7.06 3.98 -27.54
CA SER A 255 -5.66 4.39 -27.72
C SER A 255 -5.42 5.24 -28.99
N VAL A 256 -6.45 5.45 -29.80
CA VAL A 256 -6.36 6.28 -31.01
C VAL A 256 -6.09 7.73 -30.62
N PRO A 257 -5.10 8.42 -31.24
CA PRO A 257 -4.74 9.80 -30.88
C PRO A 257 -5.86 10.83 -31.02
N SER A 258 -6.85 10.54 -31.88
CA SER A 258 -8.01 11.40 -32.16
C SER A 258 -9.15 11.26 -31.15
N PHE A 259 -9.07 10.32 -30.22
CA PHE A 259 -10.12 10.15 -29.22
C PHE A 259 -10.06 11.27 -28.18
N GLU A 260 -11.12 12.08 -28.10
CA GLU A 260 -11.27 13.15 -27.13
C GLU A 260 -12.29 12.76 -26.05
N ILE A 261 -11.93 13.01 -24.79
CA ILE A 261 -12.87 12.87 -23.68
C ILE A 261 -13.77 14.12 -23.68
N ARG A 262 -15.08 13.92 -23.85
CA ARG A 262 -16.05 14.98 -23.70
C ARG A 262 -16.30 15.27 -22.20
N PRO A 263 -16.67 16.51 -21.82
CA PRO A 263 -17.10 16.78 -20.43
C PRO A 263 -18.21 15.82 -20.00
N PRO A 264 -18.08 15.16 -18.84
CA PRO A 264 -19.10 14.22 -18.37
C PRO A 264 -20.40 14.96 -18.03
N THR A 265 -21.52 14.34 -18.35
CA THR A 265 -22.86 14.89 -18.06
C THR A 265 -23.39 14.42 -16.71
N ASN A 266 -22.86 13.34 -16.17
CA ASN A 266 -23.25 12.77 -14.89
C ASN A 266 -22.08 12.05 -14.19
N ARG A 267 -22.28 11.73 -12.91
CA ARG A 267 -21.22 11.09 -12.07
C ARG A 267 -20.79 9.70 -12.53
N VAL A 268 -21.68 8.96 -13.18
CA VAL A 268 -21.34 7.62 -13.72
C VAL A 268 -20.38 7.76 -14.89
N GLU A 269 -20.62 8.73 -15.77
CA GLU A 269 -19.72 9.04 -16.87
C GLU A 269 -18.31 9.45 -16.38
N VAL A 270 -18.20 10.13 -15.26
CA VAL A 270 -16.88 10.44 -14.64
C VAL A 270 -16.10 9.17 -14.38
N ILE A 271 -16.71 8.17 -13.74
CA ILE A 271 -16.06 6.89 -13.44
C ILE A 271 -15.70 6.16 -14.73
N GLN A 272 -16.61 6.12 -15.70
CA GLN A 272 -16.38 5.50 -17.00
C GLN A 272 -15.21 6.16 -17.75
N GLN A 273 -15.21 7.48 -17.85
CA GLN A 273 -14.14 8.24 -18.49
C GLN A 273 -12.80 8.08 -17.76
N ARG A 274 -12.83 8.04 -16.42
CA ARG A 274 -11.64 7.77 -15.63
C ARG A 274 -11.07 6.39 -15.92
N PHE A 275 -11.93 5.38 -16.05
CA PHE A 275 -11.53 4.02 -16.43
C PHE A 275 -10.96 4.00 -17.85
N ILE A 276 -11.67 4.55 -18.84
CA ILE A 276 -11.25 4.62 -20.24
C ILE A 276 -9.92 5.36 -20.38
N SER A 277 -9.69 6.44 -19.63
CA SER A 277 -8.44 7.20 -19.66
C SER A 277 -7.21 6.36 -19.27
N GLY A 278 -7.39 5.23 -18.60
CA GLY A 278 -6.33 4.26 -18.32
C GLY A 278 -5.74 3.63 -19.59
N PHE A 279 -6.54 3.53 -20.65
CA PHE A 279 -6.16 2.94 -21.94
C PHE A 279 -5.69 4.00 -22.97
N MET A 280 -5.76 5.29 -22.66
CA MET A 280 -5.39 6.37 -23.57
C MET A 280 -3.90 6.71 -23.41
N LEU A 281 -3.14 6.65 -24.50
CA LEU A 281 -1.72 7.02 -24.51
C LEU A 281 -1.51 8.47 -24.08
N LYS A 282 -2.32 9.41 -24.59
CA LYS A 282 -2.25 10.84 -24.25
C LYS A 282 -2.44 11.09 -22.75
N ALA A 283 -3.38 10.37 -22.10
CA ALA A 283 -3.64 10.52 -20.67
C ALA A 283 -2.56 9.89 -19.77
N ASN A 284 -1.65 9.09 -20.33
CA ASN A 284 -0.55 8.43 -19.64
C ASN A 284 0.82 8.96 -20.05
N GLN A 285 0.88 9.93 -20.98
CA GLN A 285 2.13 10.45 -21.54
C GLN A 285 3.06 11.01 -20.46
N ASP A 286 2.56 11.78 -19.50
CA ASP A 286 3.36 12.30 -18.38
C ASP A 286 4.08 11.18 -17.62
N ARG A 287 3.38 10.08 -17.33
CA ARG A 287 3.96 8.94 -16.63
C ARG A 287 5.05 8.25 -17.43
N ILE A 288 4.82 8.01 -18.72
CA ILE A 288 5.81 7.38 -19.60
C ILE A 288 7.07 8.23 -19.63
N LEU A 289 6.94 9.55 -19.79
CA LEU A 289 8.08 10.47 -19.81
C LEU A 289 8.77 10.59 -18.43
N MET A 290 8.02 10.49 -17.33
CA MET A 290 8.60 10.38 -15.98
C MET A 290 9.41 9.08 -15.82
N TRP A 291 8.96 7.95 -16.37
CA TRP A 291 9.72 6.70 -16.33
C TRP A 291 11.00 6.79 -17.18
N GLU A 292 10.93 7.41 -18.37
CA GLU A 292 12.12 7.70 -19.19
C GLU A 292 13.12 8.58 -18.42
N THR A 293 12.63 9.60 -17.72
CA THR A 293 13.44 10.46 -16.84
C THR A 293 14.13 9.62 -15.76
N GLY A 294 13.38 8.71 -15.12
CA GLY A 294 13.93 7.79 -14.10
C GLY A 294 14.97 6.83 -14.65
N ILE A 295 14.74 6.27 -15.85
CA ILE A 295 15.69 5.38 -16.52
C ILE A 295 16.98 6.13 -16.86
N ALA A 296 16.89 7.40 -17.27
CA ALA A 296 18.06 8.21 -17.55
C ALA A 296 18.88 8.45 -16.27
N ALA A 297 18.23 8.78 -15.15
CA ALA A 297 18.88 8.92 -13.85
C ALA A 297 19.53 7.61 -13.36
N ILE A 298 18.86 6.46 -13.55
CA ILE A 298 19.41 5.14 -13.20
C ILE A 298 20.70 4.84 -13.98
N LYS A 299 20.79 5.21 -15.25
CA LYS A 299 22.00 4.96 -16.05
C LYS A 299 23.22 5.67 -15.49
N ASP A 300 23.05 6.92 -15.00
CA ASP A 300 24.12 7.70 -14.41
C ASP A 300 24.46 7.26 -12.97
N HIS A 301 23.45 6.76 -12.21
CA HIS A 301 23.57 6.39 -10.79
C HIS A 301 23.25 4.91 -10.54
N PHE A 302 23.70 4.02 -11.42
CA PHE A 302 23.28 2.61 -11.50
C PHE A 302 23.49 1.81 -10.20
N TRP A 303 24.67 1.92 -9.59
CA TRP A 303 25.07 1.04 -8.49
C TRP A 303 24.61 1.50 -7.12
N LEU A 304 24.72 2.78 -6.81
CA LEU A 304 24.49 3.35 -5.48
C LEU A 304 23.22 4.21 -5.41
N GLY A 305 22.68 4.62 -6.57
CA GLY A 305 21.58 5.56 -6.61
C GLY A 305 22.01 6.98 -6.26
N ILE A 306 21.02 7.85 -6.04
CA ILE A 306 21.22 9.27 -5.71
C ILE A 306 21.15 9.53 -4.21
N GLY A 307 20.84 8.54 -3.39
CA GLY A 307 20.45 8.70 -1.98
C GLY A 307 18.95 9.04 -1.82
N TYR A 308 18.43 8.76 -0.64
CA TYR A 308 17.02 9.00 -0.33
C TYR A 308 16.72 10.50 -0.25
N ASN A 309 15.59 10.91 -0.84
CA ASN A 309 15.07 12.29 -0.83
C ASN A 309 15.89 13.33 -1.64
N ASN A 310 16.81 12.91 -2.52
CA ASN A 310 17.56 13.78 -3.41
C ASN A 310 16.88 14.09 -4.74
N ASP A 311 15.63 13.62 -4.91
CA ASP A 311 14.86 13.81 -6.15
C ASP A 311 14.75 15.28 -6.57
N ALA A 312 14.58 16.20 -5.60
CA ALA A 312 14.39 17.63 -5.89
C ALA A 312 15.63 18.27 -6.52
N GLU A 313 16.81 17.79 -6.16
CA GLU A 313 18.08 18.29 -6.68
C GLU A 313 18.45 17.63 -8.02
N VAL A 314 18.28 16.31 -8.11
CA VAL A 314 18.82 15.51 -9.22
C VAL A 314 17.87 15.43 -10.40
N MET A 315 16.57 15.21 -10.17
CA MET A 315 15.61 14.91 -11.23
C MET A 315 15.34 16.07 -12.22
N PRO A 316 15.42 17.36 -11.85
CA PRO A 316 15.26 18.47 -12.79
C PRO A 316 16.18 18.41 -14.00
N LYS A 317 17.44 17.97 -13.83
CA LYS A 317 18.42 17.79 -14.92
C LYS A 317 17.88 16.84 -15.99
N TYR A 318 17.38 15.68 -15.59
CA TYR A 318 16.87 14.66 -16.50
C TYR A 318 15.55 15.06 -17.14
N ARG A 319 14.70 15.76 -16.42
CA ARG A 319 13.45 16.33 -16.98
C ARG A 319 13.73 17.38 -18.05
N ALA A 320 14.75 18.21 -17.85
CA ALA A 320 15.16 19.18 -18.87
C ALA A 320 15.59 18.49 -20.16
N LEU A 321 16.36 17.40 -20.10
CA LEU A 321 16.74 16.59 -21.25
C LEU A 321 15.53 15.99 -22.01
N ILE A 322 14.56 15.45 -21.28
CA ILE A 322 13.34 14.91 -21.87
C ILE A 322 12.51 16.03 -22.53
N LYS A 323 12.39 17.19 -21.85
CA LYS A 323 11.68 18.35 -22.39
C LYS A 323 12.34 18.88 -23.67
N GLU A 324 13.66 18.99 -23.71
CA GLU A 324 14.39 19.40 -24.91
C GLU A 324 14.16 18.46 -26.10
N ARG A 325 14.21 17.14 -25.85
CA ARG A 325 14.00 16.12 -26.89
C ARG A 325 12.56 16.05 -27.39
N THR A 326 11.56 16.20 -26.51
CA THR A 326 10.15 15.91 -26.83
C THR A 326 9.27 17.15 -26.95
N GLY A 327 9.73 18.32 -26.51
CA GLY A 327 8.91 19.54 -26.36
C GLY A 327 7.87 19.46 -25.24
N HIS A 328 7.77 18.32 -24.52
CA HIS A 328 6.76 18.10 -23.49
C HIS A 328 7.04 18.90 -22.22
N ARG A 329 6.00 19.54 -21.69
CA ARG A 329 6.04 20.23 -20.40
C ARG A 329 5.33 19.37 -19.38
N PHE A 330 6.04 18.91 -18.35
CA PHE A 330 5.43 18.18 -17.23
C PHE A 330 4.44 19.09 -16.49
N ASN A 331 3.24 18.58 -16.24
CA ASN A 331 2.17 19.35 -15.60
C ASN A 331 2.51 19.77 -14.16
N ASN A 332 3.41 19.06 -13.49
CA ASN A 332 3.85 19.36 -12.15
C ASN A 332 5.38 19.40 -12.07
N ASN A 333 5.93 20.61 -12.16
CA ASN A 333 7.39 20.82 -12.06
C ASN A 333 7.94 20.54 -10.64
N ALA A 334 7.09 20.60 -9.60
CA ALA A 334 7.48 20.35 -8.22
C ALA A 334 7.49 18.83 -7.88
N ALA A 335 6.74 18.01 -8.62
CA ALA A 335 6.75 16.57 -8.40
C ALA A 335 8.00 15.96 -9.02
N THR A 336 8.92 15.52 -8.20
CA THR A 336 10.22 14.98 -8.61
C THR A 336 10.23 13.46 -8.76
N GLY A 337 9.27 12.75 -8.15
CA GLY A 337 9.14 11.30 -8.23
C GLY A 337 8.69 10.79 -9.61
N VAL A 338 8.98 9.52 -9.88
CA VAL A 338 8.68 8.87 -11.17
C VAL A 338 7.36 8.07 -11.18
N HIS A 339 6.58 8.12 -10.11
CA HIS A 339 5.32 7.36 -9.96
C HIS A 339 5.46 5.87 -10.31
N ASN A 340 6.53 5.26 -9.84
CA ASN A 340 6.82 3.84 -9.98
C ASN A 340 7.75 3.43 -8.84
N ILE A 341 7.28 2.57 -7.93
CA ILE A 341 8.05 2.15 -6.74
C ILE A 341 9.39 1.54 -7.14
N TYR A 342 9.41 0.74 -8.20
CA TYR A 342 10.60 -0.03 -8.61
C TYR A 342 11.69 0.90 -9.15
N LEU A 343 11.33 1.78 -10.09
CA LEU A 343 12.26 2.79 -10.61
C LEU A 343 12.71 3.75 -9.50
N GLN A 344 11.79 4.20 -8.66
CA GLN A 344 12.12 5.10 -7.56
C GLN A 344 13.07 4.48 -6.55
N THR A 345 12.87 3.21 -6.21
CA THR A 345 13.76 2.49 -5.31
C THR A 345 15.16 2.33 -5.91
N TRP A 346 15.24 2.06 -7.22
CA TRP A 346 16.53 1.98 -7.92
C TRP A 346 17.22 3.34 -8.00
N ILE A 347 16.47 4.40 -8.32
CA ILE A 347 17.00 5.78 -8.32
C ILE A 347 17.58 6.12 -6.95
N ASN A 348 16.84 5.83 -5.87
CA ASN A 348 17.23 6.22 -4.52
C ASN A 348 18.41 5.41 -3.98
N TYR A 349 18.43 4.07 -4.21
CA TYR A 349 19.31 3.15 -3.50
C TYR A 349 20.21 2.31 -4.42
N GLY A 350 20.17 2.56 -5.74
CA GLY A 350 20.93 1.80 -6.73
C GLY A 350 20.44 0.36 -6.91
N LEU A 351 21.18 -0.39 -7.71
CA LEU A 351 20.84 -1.80 -8.03
C LEU A 351 20.72 -2.68 -6.79
N LEU A 352 21.67 -2.57 -5.86
CA LEU A 352 21.67 -3.42 -4.65
C LEU A 352 20.46 -3.13 -3.76
N GLY A 353 20.10 -1.86 -3.57
CA GLY A 353 18.90 -1.47 -2.83
C GLY A 353 17.62 -1.91 -3.52
N PHE A 354 17.55 -1.82 -4.84
CA PHE A 354 16.42 -2.32 -5.62
C PHE A 354 16.25 -3.85 -5.47
N LEU A 355 17.34 -4.63 -5.59
CA LEU A 355 17.29 -6.09 -5.40
C LEU A 355 16.94 -6.46 -3.97
N ALA A 356 17.45 -5.73 -2.99
CA ALA A 356 17.11 -5.92 -1.59
C ALA A 356 15.63 -5.65 -1.31
N TYR A 357 15.05 -4.59 -1.89
CA TYR A 357 13.61 -4.31 -1.81
C TYR A 357 12.78 -5.44 -2.42
N LEU A 358 13.14 -5.91 -3.61
CA LEU A 358 12.46 -7.06 -4.23
C LEU A 358 12.57 -8.32 -3.37
N SER A 359 13.72 -8.54 -2.73
CA SER A 359 13.91 -9.71 -1.85
C SER A 359 12.97 -9.71 -0.65
N ILE A 360 12.66 -8.54 -0.06
CA ILE A 360 11.64 -8.41 1.00
C ILE A 360 10.29 -8.94 0.51
N LEU A 361 9.85 -8.48 -0.66
CA LEU A 361 8.53 -8.85 -1.21
C LEU A 361 8.47 -10.34 -1.57
N PHE A 362 9.49 -10.87 -2.26
CA PHE A 362 9.49 -12.26 -2.71
C PHE A 362 9.73 -13.27 -1.58
N ILE A 363 10.57 -12.95 -0.59
CA ILE A 363 10.75 -13.80 0.60
C ILE A 363 9.45 -13.84 1.41
N PHE A 364 8.78 -12.67 1.59
CA PHE A 364 7.47 -12.62 2.22
C PHE A 364 6.46 -13.51 1.50
N LEU A 365 6.31 -13.36 0.17
CA LEU A 365 5.37 -14.17 -0.61
C LEU A 365 5.72 -15.66 -0.54
N GLY A 366 6.98 -16.03 -0.69
CA GLY A 366 7.42 -17.42 -0.60
C GLY A 366 7.10 -18.05 0.76
N GLN A 367 7.37 -17.32 1.85
CA GLN A 367 7.04 -17.78 3.20
C GLN A 367 5.52 -17.89 3.43
N SER A 368 4.75 -16.91 2.99
CA SER A 368 3.30 -16.88 3.14
C SER A 368 2.62 -17.98 2.33
N ILE A 369 3.03 -18.19 1.08
CA ILE A 369 2.53 -19.26 0.22
C ILE A 369 2.90 -20.64 0.78
N SER A 370 4.14 -20.85 1.22
CA SER A 370 4.57 -22.10 1.86
C SER A 370 3.75 -22.41 3.12
N THR A 371 3.43 -21.38 3.90
CA THR A 371 2.60 -21.50 5.10
C THR A 371 1.14 -21.83 4.73
N LEU A 372 0.61 -21.19 3.67
CA LEU A 372 -0.76 -21.38 3.20
C LEU A 372 -1.08 -22.85 2.91
N PHE A 373 -0.14 -23.59 2.30
CA PHE A 373 -0.33 -25.03 2.01
C PHE A 373 -0.40 -25.92 3.26
N LYS A 374 -0.04 -25.39 4.42
CA LYS A 374 -0.09 -26.10 5.71
C LYS A 374 -1.36 -25.78 6.52
N THR A 375 -2.19 -24.86 6.04
CA THR A 375 -3.41 -24.43 6.74
C THR A 375 -4.66 -25.10 6.23
N THR A 376 -5.65 -25.29 7.10
CA THR A 376 -6.98 -25.76 6.71
C THR A 376 -7.67 -24.71 5.83
N ARG A 377 -8.25 -25.14 4.72
CA ARG A 377 -8.95 -24.25 3.80
C ARG A 377 -10.08 -23.51 4.52
N PHE A 378 -10.15 -22.19 4.31
CA PHE A 378 -11.10 -21.28 4.92
C PHE A 378 -10.99 -21.12 6.45
N SER A 379 -9.98 -21.69 7.13
CA SER A 379 -9.70 -21.33 8.52
C SER A 379 -9.32 -19.86 8.65
N TYR A 380 -9.28 -19.35 9.89
CA TYR A 380 -8.85 -17.98 10.18
C TYR A 380 -7.44 -17.73 9.68
N GLU A 381 -6.49 -18.61 10.00
CA GLU A 381 -5.09 -18.52 9.54
C GLU A 381 -5.00 -18.51 8.01
N ASN A 382 -5.74 -19.40 7.35
CA ASN A 382 -5.80 -19.47 5.88
C ASN A 382 -6.35 -18.16 5.29
N SER A 383 -7.36 -17.56 5.92
CA SER A 383 -7.96 -16.31 5.47
C SER A 383 -7.00 -15.12 5.62
N ILE A 384 -6.28 -15.01 6.75
CA ILE A 384 -5.24 -13.99 6.95
C ILE A 384 -4.14 -14.12 5.88
N LEU A 385 -3.67 -15.34 5.62
CA LEU A 385 -2.62 -15.58 4.63
C LEU A 385 -3.07 -15.19 3.21
N TRP A 386 -4.26 -15.61 2.77
CA TRP A 386 -4.79 -15.24 1.47
C TRP A 386 -4.99 -13.74 1.32
N GLY A 387 -5.55 -13.08 2.35
CA GLY A 387 -5.73 -11.64 2.36
C GLY A 387 -4.40 -10.89 2.26
N SER A 388 -3.39 -11.34 3.01
CA SER A 388 -2.05 -10.74 3.01
C SER A 388 -1.33 -10.94 1.66
N ILE A 389 -1.35 -12.15 1.09
CA ILE A 389 -0.76 -12.45 -0.22
C ILE A 389 -1.43 -11.58 -1.30
N ALA A 390 -2.76 -11.57 -1.33
CA ALA A 390 -3.52 -10.81 -2.32
C ALA A 390 -3.28 -9.30 -2.19
N GLY A 391 -3.21 -8.78 -0.96
CA GLY A 391 -2.92 -7.37 -0.69
C GLY A 391 -1.52 -6.97 -1.16
N VAL A 392 -0.51 -7.76 -0.83
CA VAL A 392 0.88 -7.48 -1.27
C VAL A 392 1.00 -7.58 -2.79
N CYS A 393 0.41 -8.59 -3.44
CA CYS A 393 0.41 -8.69 -4.89
C CYS A 393 -0.32 -7.52 -5.56
N GLY A 394 -1.48 -7.10 -5.03
CA GLY A 394 -2.21 -5.92 -5.52
C GLY A 394 -1.38 -4.64 -5.38
N PHE A 395 -0.72 -4.46 -4.24
CA PHE A 395 0.21 -3.35 -3.99
C PHE A 395 1.40 -3.37 -4.97
N MET A 396 2.00 -4.54 -5.21
CA MET A 396 3.10 -4.69 -6.19
C MET A 396 2.67 -4.24 -7.59
N VAL A 397 1.47 -4.59 -8.03
CA VAL A 397 0.95 -4.17 -9.35
C VAL A 397 0.63 -2.68 -9.38
N ALA A 398 -0.01 -2.13 -8.35
CA ALA A 398 -0.25 -0.70 -8.24
C ALA A 398 1.07 0.10 -8.25
N GLY A 399 2.12 -0.46 -7.67
CA GLY A 399 3.46 0.10 -7.57
C GLY A 399 4.18 0.37 -8.91
N PHE A 400 3.75 -0.26 -10.01
CA PHE A 400 4.23 0.12 -11.34
C PHE A 400 3.77 1.52 -11.77
N PHE A 401 2.70 2.03 -11.17
CA PHE A 401 2.08 3.28 -11.57
C PHE A 401 2.03 4.33 -10.46
N GLU A 402 2.41 3.97 -9.25
CA GLU A 402 2.45 4.87 -8.07
C GLU A 402 3.66 4.56 -7.19
N ASN A 403 4.02 5.52 -6.32
CA ASN A 403 5.11 5.35 -5.36
C ASN A 403 4.59 5.39 -3.91
N ASN A 404 3.55 4.61 -3.63
CA ASN A 404 2.88 4.61 -2.33
C ASN A 404 3.69 3.95 -1.20
N PHE A 405 4.81 3.29 -1.51
CA PHE A 405 5.71 2.76 -0.47
C PHE A 405 6.34 3.87 0.38
N ARG A 406 6.43 5.09 -0.16
CA ARG A 406 6.90 6.27 0.55
C ARG A 406 5.86 6.85 1.51
N ASP A 407 4.58 6.55 1.30
CA ASP A 407 3.48 7.04 2.12
C ASP A 407 3.42 6.25 3.43
N GLY A 408 3.58 6.94 4.56
CA GLY A 408 3.73 6.30 5.87
C GLY A 408 2.57 5.39 6.25
N GLU A 409 1.35 5.78 5.92
CA GLU A 409 0.14 5.02 6.20
C GLU A 409 0.05 3.74 5.36
N VAL A 410 0.37 3.85 4.07
CA VAL A 410 0.37 2.70 3.14
C VAL A 410 1.48 1.73 3.53
N GLN A 411 2.67 2.26 3.85
CA GLN A 411 3.79 1.46 4.33
C GLN A 411 3.43 0.73 5.64
N ALA A 412 2.83 1.42 6.61
CA ALA A 412 2.41 0.80 7.87
C ALA A 412 1.40 -0.33 7.64
N MET A 413 0.39 -0.11 6.80
CA MET A 413 -0.61 -1.14 6.49
C MET A 413 0.00 -2.35 5.76
N LEU A 414 0.91 -2.12 4.81
CA LEU A 414 1.66 -3.19 4.14
C LEU A 414 2.43 -4.04 5.15
N LEU A 415 3.12 -3.39 6.09
CA LEU A 415 3.91 -4.04 7.12
C LEU A 415 3.03 -4.76 8.16
N ILE A 416 1.85 -4.22 8.47
CA ILE A 416 0.84 -4.90 9.30
C ILE A 416 0.39 -6.20 8.62
N LEU A 417 0.05 -6.18 7.33
CA LEU A 417 -0.30 -7.40 6.59
C LEU A 417 0.81 -8.45 6.62
N MET A 418 2.05 -8.00 6.42
CA MET A 418 3.22 -8.89 6.49
C MET A 418 3.38 -9.48 7.91
N GLY A 419 3.19 -8.68 8.95
CA GLY A 419 3.28 -9.11 10.34
C GLY A 419 2.20 -10.11 10.72
N LEU A 420 0.96 -9.88 10.32
CA LEU A 420 -0.16 -10.81 10.52
C LEU A 420 0.14 -12.18 9.85
N SER A 421 0.66 -12.16 8.63
CA SER A 421 1.03 -13.39 7.91
C SER A 421 2.20 -14.14 8.61
N LEU A 422 3.23 -13.43 9.05
CA LEU A 422 4.36 -14.03 9.79
C LEU A 422 3.88 -14.66 11.10
N ARG A 423 2.93 -14.05 11.80
CA ARG A 423 2.34 -14.62 13.01
C ARG A 423 1.64 -15.96 12.73
N GLN A 424 0.90 -16.08 11.62
CA GLN A 424 0.26 -17.36 11.27
C GLN A 424 1.31 -18.47 11.02
N ARG A 425 2.43 -18.12 10.40
CA ARG A 425 3.55 -19.06 10.22
C ARG A 425 4.13 -19.52 11.56
N GLN A 426 4.30 -18.63 12.52
CA GLN A 426 4.82 -18.98 13.84
C GLN A 426 3.84 -19.89 14.61
N LYS A 427 2.53 -19.56 14.61
CA LYS A 427 1.50 -20.42 15.23
C LYS A 427 1.54 -21.85 14.71
N LEU A 428 1.75 -22.04 13.40
CA LEU A 428 1.84 -23.38 12.82
C LEU A 428 3.12 -24.11 13.24
N ASN A 429 4.25 -23.40 13.33
CA ASN A 429 5.47 -23.99 13.82
C ASN A 429 5.36 -24.39 15.31
N GLU A 430 4.74 -23.54 16.15
CA GLU A 430 4.47 -23.82 17.57
C GLU A 430 3.56 -25.04 17.80
N ARG A 431 2.71 -25.41 16.81
CA ARG A 431 1.85 -26.62 16.88
C ARG A 431 2.56 -27.91 16.46
N ILE A 432 3.69 -27.81 15.79
CA ILE A 432 4.45 -28.98 15.26
C ILE A 432 5.48 -29.47 16.28
N PHE A 433 5.90 -28.60 17.20
CA PHE A 433 6.81 -28.91 18.32
C PHE A 433 6.06 -28.95 19.64
#